data_bff61ebefc2bd9b1c9a1778673c9080d
#
_entry.id   bff61ebefc2bd9b1c9a1778673c9080d
#
_cell.length_a   1.000
_cell.length_b   1.000
_cell.length_c   1.000
_cell.angle_alpha   90.00
_cell.angle_beta   90.00
_cell.angle_gamma   90.00
#
_symmetry.space_group_name_H-M   'P 1'
#
loop_
_entity.id
_entity.type
_entity.pdbx_description
1 polymer ?
#
loop_
_entity_poly.entity_id
_entity_poly.type
_entity_poly.pdbx_seq_one_letter_code
_entity_poly.pdbx_strand_id
1 'polypeptide(L)'
;MHKPIVGIGGPVKGARSITMDDVAAGKLATEHLLSLGHTRIGMIGGLPNADEEFGQPGLRYYGYAEAMKEAGLTINENWVAECDFTIPGAYVVAKQLFTDLRNAPSAVFCASDEMAFGAIMAAKDLGLEVPKDLSVVGIDDHNLSEFYGLSTISQKPAEQGRAAV
;
A
#
# COMPACT_ATOMS: atom_id res chain seq x y z
N MET A 1 39.19 3.77 -10.75
CA MET A 1 38.86 3.97 -9.33
C MET A 1 37.38 3.60 -9.16
N HIS A 2 37.07 2.46 -8.52
CA HIS A 2 35.67 2.07 -8.25
C HIS A 2 35.18 2.91 -7.07
N LYS A 3 34.14 3.72 -7.29
CA LYS A 3 33.46 4.41 -6.19
C LYS A 3 32.51 3.42 -5.50
N PRO A 4 32.43 3.40 -4.16
CA PRO A 4 31.45 2.60 -3.45
C PRO A 4 30.03 3.08 -3.79
N ILE A 5 29.13 2.14 -4.03
CA ILE A 5 27.72 2.41 -4.32
C ILE A 5 26.89 1.68 -3.26
N VAL A 6 25.90 2.38 -2.70
CA VAL A 6 24.88 1.82 -1.80
C VAL A 6 23.51 2.16 -2.39
N GLY A 7 22.67 1.14 -2.59
CA GLY A 7 21.28 1.32 -2.98
C GLY A 7 20.41 1.66 -1.76
N ILE A 8 19.44 2.54 -1.92
CA ILE A 8 18.46 2.86 -0.87
C ILE A 8 17.06 2.70 -1.45
N GLY A 9 16.16 2.06 -0.70
CA GLY A 9 14.77 1.85 -1.10
C GLY A 9 14.52 0.68 -2.04
N GLY A 10 15.53 0.17 -2.72
CA GLY A 10 15.42 -1.01 -3.58
C GLY A 10 16.78 -1.67 -3.80
N PRO A 11 16.81 -2.96 -4.19
CA PRO A 11 18.06 -3.67 -4.45
C PRO A 11 18.75 -3.14 -5.70
N VAL A 12 20.07 -2.95 -5.62
CA VAL A 12 20.93 -2.56 -6.75
C VAL A 12 21.90 -3.69 -7.03
N LYS A 13 21.87 -4.21 -8.27
CA LYS A 13 22.75 -5.32 -8.67
C LYS A 13 24.23 -4.95 -8.51
N GLY A 14 24.95 -5.77 -7.75
CA GLY A 14 26.38 -5.57 -7.51
C GLY A 14 26.73 -4.52 -6.44
N ALA A 15 25.75 -3.98 -5.74
CA ALA A 15 25.94 -3.05 -4.62
C ALA A 15 25.27 -3.53 -3.34
N ARG A 16 25.72 -3.04 -2.20
CA ARG A 16 24.96 -3.19 -0.95
C ARG A 16 23.70 -2.34 -1.05
N SER A 17 22.59 -2.84 -0.50
CA SER A 17 21.32 -2.10 -0.50
C SER A 17 20.72 -2.09 0.89
N ILE A 18 20.12 -0.96 1.23
CA ILE A 18 19.29 -0.78 2.42
C ILE A 18 17.85 -0.70 1.93
N THR A 19 17.05 -1.67 2.30
CA THR A 19 15.65 -1.79 1.88
C THR A 19 14.76 -1.93 3.09
N MET A 20 13.53 -1.50 2.96
CA MET A 20 12.46 -1.81 3.91
C MET A 20 12.03 -3.26 3.72
N ASP A 21 11.50 -3.88 4.76
CA ASP A 21 10.77 -5.14 4.64
C ASP A 21 9.34 -4.84 4.13
N ASP A 22 9.17 -4.89 2.82
CA ASP A 22 7.90 -4.58 2.16
C ASP A 22 6.80 -5.61 2.47
N VAL A 23 7.16 -6.87 2.73
CA VAL A 23 6.20 -7.90 3.18
C VAL A 23 5.69 -7.54 4.58
N ALA A 24 6.59 -7.24 5.50
CA ALA A 24 6.22 -6.84 6.87
C ALA A 24 5.38 -5.55 6.87
N ALA A 25 5.69 -4.60 5.99
CA ALA A 25 4.93 -3.36 5.89
C ALA A 25 3.50 -3.59 5.38
N GLY A 26 3.31 -4.39 4.33
CA GLY A 26 2.00 -4.76 3.82
C GLY A 26 1.18 -5.55 4.85
N LYS A 27 1.85 -6.44 5.59
CA LYS A 27 1.25 -7.19 6.69
C LYS A 27 0.77 -6.26 7.81
N LEU A 28 1.63 -5.37 8.28
CA LEU A 28 1.32 -4.42 9.37
C LEU A 28 0.15 -3.50 8.99
N ALA A 29 0.13 -2.97 7.77
CA ALA A 29 -0.96 -2.13 7.29
C ALA A 29 -2.30 -2.88 7.30
N THR A 30 -2.30 -4.14 6.86
CA THR A 30 -3.50 -4.99 6.83
C THR A 30 -3.94 -5.40 8.23
N GLU A 31 -3.01 -5.78 9.11
CA GLU A 31 -3.28 -6.10 10.52
C GLU A 31 -3.88 -4.91 11.25
N HIS A 32 -3.45 -3.69 10.95
CA HIS A 32 -4.07 -2.48 11.50
C HIS A 32 -5.56 -2.41 11.14
N LEU A 33 -5.93 -2.62 9.88
CA LEU A 33 -7.33 -2.64 9.46
C LEU A 33 -8.13 -3.79 10.11
N LEU A 34 -7.52 -4.98 10.21
CA LEU A 34 -8.11 -6.12 10.90
C LEU A 34 -8.36 -5.83 12.39
N SER A 35 -7.43 -5.15 13.06
CA SER A 35 -7.55 -4.76 14.47
C SER A 35 -8.70 -3.78 14.74
N LEU A 36 -9.11 -3.02 13.72
CA LEU A 36 -10.27 -2.13 13.73
C LEU A 36 -11.60 -2.87 13.43
N GLY A 37 -11.56 -4.18 13.22
CA GLY A 37 -12.73 -5.02 12.98
C GLY A 37 -13.13 -5.15 11.51
N HIS A 38 -12.33 -4.65 10.56
CA HIS A 38 -12.60 -4.85 9.15
C HIS A 38 -12.34 -6.30 8.72
N THR A 39 -13.29 -6.88 8.00
CA THR A 39 -13.17 -8.21 7.39
C THR A 39 -13.27 -8.16 5.86
N ARG A 40 -13.76 -7.05 5.32
CA ARG A 40 -13.84 -6.78 3.88
C ARG A 40 -12.78 -5.76 3.54
N ILE A 41 -11.54 -6.24 3.33
CA ILE A 41 -10.37 -5.42 3.08
C ILE A 41 -9.93 -5.61 1.63
N GLY A 42 -9.88 -4.52 0.88
CA GLY A 42 -9.32 -4.48 -0.46
C GLY A 42 -7.88 -4.01 -0.49
N MET A 43 -7.24 -4.12 -1.65
CA MET A 43 -5.91 -3.61 -1.89
C MET A 43 -5.82 -2.86 -3.22
N ILE A 44 -5.15 -1.71 -3.20
CA ILE A 44 -4.75 -0.97 -4.40
C ILE A 44 -3.22 -0.93 -4.43
N GLY A 45 -2.62 -1.51 -5.47
CA GLY A 45 -1.16 -1.62 -5.55
C GLY A 45 -0.70 -2.37 -6.77
N GLY A 46 0.46 -3.02 -6.67
CA GLY A 46 0.97 -3.93 -7.67
C GLY A 46 0.77 -5.38 -7.26
N LEU A 47 0.44 -6.21 -8.21
CA LEU A 47 0.41 -7.66 -8.03
C LEU A 47 1.81 -8.26 -8.16
N PRO A 48 2.06 -9.45 -7.58
CA PRO A 48 3.29 -10.18 -7.84
C PRO A 48 3.41 -10.47 -9.33
N ASN A 49 4.41 -9.93 -9.98
CA ASN A 49 4.70 -10.20 -11.38
C ASN A 49 5.88 -11.16 -11.45
N ALA A 50 5.72 -12.29 -12.13
CA ALA A 50 6.75 -13.32 -12.21
C ALA A 50 8.05 -12.85 -12.89
N ASP A 51 7.98 -11.77 -13.67
CA ASP A 51 9.09 -11.21 -14.44
C ASP A 51 9.85 -10.07 -13.72
N GLU A 52 9.37 -9.60 -12.57
CA GLU A 52 10.02 -8.55 -11.79
C GLU A 52 10.92 -9.14 -10.70
N GLU A 53 12.21 -9.23 -10.99
CA GLU A 53 13.25 -9.72 -10.06
C GLU A 53 13.31 -8.92 -8.73
N PHE A 54 12.62 -7.75 -8.65
CA PHE A 54 12.64 -6.83 -7.52
C PHE A 54 11.30 -6.12 -7.25
N GLY A 55 10.19 -6.79 -7.53
CA GLY A 55 8.86 -6.21 -7.45
C GLY A 55 8.39 -5.82 -6.04
N GLN A 56 8.82 -4.66 -5.53
CA GLN A 56 8.31 -4.10 -4.26
C GLN A 56 6.76 -4.10 -4.18
N PRO A 57 6.03 -3.78 -5.27
CA PRO A 57 4.57 -3.88 -5.27
C PRO A 57 4.05 -5.25 -4.91
N GLY A 58 4.64 -6.30 -5.49
CA GLY A 58 4.28 -7.68 -5.20
C GLY A 58 4.60 -8.10 -3.77
N LEU A 59 5.70 -7.61 -3.19
CA LEU A 59 6.06 -7.90 -1.79
C LEU A 59 5.01 -7.36 -0.81
N ARG A 60 4.48 -6.16 -1.03
CA ARG A 60 3.41 -5.58 -0.21
C ARG A 60 2.11 -6.37 -0.32
N TYR A 61 1.82 -6.91 -1.51
CA TYR A 61 0.70 -7.83 -1.70
C TYR A 61 0.86 -9.13 -0.90
N TYR A 62 2.07 -9.72 -0.87
CA TYR A 62 2.30 -10.91 -0.05
C TYR A 62 2.04 -10.66 1.43
N GLY A 63 2.44 -9.49 1.96
CA GLY A 63 2.13 -9.10 3.32
C GLY A 63 0.63 -8.98 3.60
N TYR A 64 -0.11 -8.35 2.69
CA TYR A 64 -1.57 -8.28 2.74
C TYR A 64 -2.19 -9.69 2.74
N ALA A 65 -1.76 -10.54 1.81
CA ALA A 65 -2.30 -11.88 1.69
C ALA A 65 -2.00 -12.76 2.93
N GLU A 66 -0.81 -12.61 3.52
CA GLU A 66 -0.44 -13.31 4.75
C GLU A 66 -1.34 -12.89 5.92
N ALA A 67 -1.53 -11.59 6.14
CA ALA A 67 -2.38 -11.08 7.21
C ALA A 67 -3.84 -11.53 7.05
N MET A 68 -4.39 -11.49 5.84
CA MET A 68 -5.75 -11.98 5.56
C MET A 68 -5.87 -13.47 5.86
N LYS A 69 -4.89 -14.27 5.45
CA LYS A 69 -4.86 -15.72 5.70
C LYS A 69 -4.76 -16.04 7.19
N GLU A 70 -3.91 -15.35 7.94
CA GLU A 70 -3.75 -15.55 9.39
C GLU A 70 -5.02 -15.19 10.15
N ALA A 71 -5.79 -14.20 9.66
CA ALA A 71 -7.11 -13.85 10.19
C ALA A 71 -8.22 -14.84 9.77
N GLY A 72 -7.91 -15.87 8.98
CA GLY A 72 -8.90 -16.85 8.48
C GLY A 72 -9.83 -16.27 7.41
N LEU A 73 -9.44 -15.18 6.75
CA LEU A 73 -10.24 -14.50 5.74
C LEU A 73 -9.76 -14.87 4.33
N THR A 74 -10.72 -15.00 3.42
CA THR A 74 -10.44 -15.20 1.99
C THR A 74 -10.37 -13.85 1.29
N ILE A 75 -9.33 -13.66 0.47
CA ILE A 75 -9.19 -12.48 -0.38
C ILE A 75 -10.26 -12.55 -1.47
N ASN A 76 -11.02 -11.46 -1.62
CA ASN A 76 -11.88 -11.27 -2.77
C ASN A 76 -11.05 -10.58 -3.87
N GLU A 77 -10.76 -11.31 -4.93
CA GLU A 77 -9.94 -10.80 -6.04
C GLU A 77 -10.54 -9.54 -6.72
N ASN A 78 -11.86 -9.37 -6.66
CA ASN A 78 -12.52 -8.16 -7.16
C ASN A 78 -12.21 -6.92 -6.31
N TRP A 79 -11.62 -7.08 -5.13
CA TRP A 79 -11.19 -5.98 -4.26
C TRP A 79 -9.70 -5.70 -4.35
N VAL A 80 -8.99 -6.40 -5.22
CA VAL A 80 -7.56 -6.17 -5.48
C VAL A 80 -7.44 -5.48 -6.84
N ALA A 81 -6.95 -4.25 -6.83
CA ALA A 81 -6.80 -3.45 -8.02
C ALA A 81 -5.32 -3.09 -8.25
N GLU A 82 -4.84 -3.37 -9.45
CA GLU A 82 -3.50 -2.97 -9.89
C GLU A 82 -3.55 -1.61 -10.56
N CYS A 83 -2.58 -0.75 -10.25
CA CYS A 83 -2.38 0.52 -10.94
C CYS A 83 -0.90 0.92 -10.93
N ASP A 84 -0.55 1.91 -11.73
CA ASP A 84 0.70 2.63 -11.60
C ASP A 84 0.73 3.38 -10.24
N PHE A 85 1.88 3.56 -9.64
CA PHE A 85 2.04 4.18 -8.32
C PHE A 85 1.77 5.69 -8.36
N THR A 86 0.65 6.12 -8.96
CA THR A 86 0.26 7.52 -9.11
C THR A 86 -1.12 7.81 -8.50
N ILE A 87 -1.34 9.06 -8.09
CA ILE A 87 -2.65 9.53 -7.61
C ILE A 87 -3.74 9.33 -8.68
N PRO A 88 -3.54 9.73 -9.96
CA PRO A 88 -4.56 9.55 -10.99
C PRO A 88 -4.89 8.08 -11.29
N GLY A 89 -3.88 7.21 -11.35
CA GLY A 89 -4.09 5.78 -11.57
C GLY A 89 -4.92 5.15 -10.47
N ALA A 90 -4.55 5.41 -9.21
CA ALA A 90 -5.29 4.93 -8.05
C ALA A 90 -6.72 5.48 -7.98
N TYR A 91 -6.92 6.76 -8.33
CA TYR A 91 -8.26 7.35 -8.39
C TYR A 91 -9.19 6.57 -9.36
N VAL A 92 -8.69 6.24 -10.55
CA VAL A 92 -9.49 5.52 -11.55
C VAL A 92 -9.90 4.13 -11.05
N VAL A 93 -8.94 3.33 -10.55
CA VAL A 93 -9.24 1.97 -10.09
C VAL A 93 -10.07 1.98 -8.81
N ALA A 94 -9.83 2.91 -7.89
CA ALA A 94 -10.61 3.07 -6.67
C ALA A 94 -12.06 3.43 -6.96
N LYS A 95 -12.29 4.30 -7.95
CA LYS A 95 -13.65 4.67 -8.36
C LYS A 95 -14.43 3.47 -8.87
N GLN A 96 -13.79 2.57 -9.63
CA GLN A 96 -14.40 1.31 -10.06
C GLN A 96 -14.68 0.39 -8.88
N LEU A 97 -13.70 0.26 -7.96
CA LEU A 97 -13.79 -0.60 -6.79
C LEU A 97 -14.92 -0.21 -5.83
N PHE A 98 -15.20 1.10 -5.70
CA PHE A 98 -16.18 1.63 -4.75
C PHE A 98 -17.56 1.89 -5.36
N THR A 99 -17.75 1.74 -6.67
CA THR A 99 -19.02 2.06 -7.35
C THR A 99 -20.18 1.17 -6.87
N ASP A 100 -19.95 -0.11 -6.66
CA ASP A 100 -20.96 -1.01 -6.09
C ASP A 100 -20.81 -1.09 -4.57
N LEU A 101 -21.43 -0.16 -3.87
CA LEU A 101 -21.34 -0.04 -2.40
C LEU A 101 -21.78 -1.28 -1.63
N ARG A 102 -22.65 -2.14 -2.21
CA ARG A 102 -23.09 -3.36 -1.56
C ARG A 102 -21.99 -4.41 -1.51
N ASN A 103 -21.16 -4.44 -2.54
CA ASN A 103 -20.08 -5.40 -2.71
C ASN A 103 -18.69 -4.77 -2.49
N ALA A 104 -18.61 -3.46 -2.24
CA ALA A 104 -17.33 -2.78 -2.00
C ALA A 104 -16.66 -3.24 -0.69
N PRO A 105 -15.33 -3.17 -0.60
CA PRO A 105 -14.63 -3.35 0.67
C PRO A 105 -15.00 -2.25 1.66
N SER A 106 -14.91 -2.53 2.97
CA SER A 106 -15.10 -1.53 4.02
C SER A 106 -13.80 -0.83 4.42
N ALA A 107 -12.68 -1.37 3.96
CA ALA A 107 -11.36 -0.80 4.15
C ALA A 107 -10.46 -1.15 2.97
N VAL A 108 -9.48 -0.29 2.70
CA VAL A 108 -8.51 -0.51 1.62
C VAL A 108 -7.09 -0.24 2.12
N PHE A 109 -6.20 -1.18 1.87
CA PHE A 109 -4.77 -0.98 1.95
C PHE A 109 -4.26 -0.50 0.59
N CYS A 110 -3.63 0.67 0.57
CA CYS A 110 -2.96 1.22 -0.60
C CYS A 110 -1.45 1.03 -0.46
N ALA A 111 -0.82 0.48 -1.48
CA ALA A 111 0.60 0.14 -1.42
C ALA A 111 1.53 1.38 -1.41
N SER A 112 1.01 2.60 -1.56
CA SER A 112 1.70 3.85 -1.28
C SER A 112 0.71 4.93 -0.83
N ASP A 113 1.21 6.00 -0.21
CA ASP A 113 0.38 7.13 0.20
C ASP A 113 -0.18 7.90 -1.00
N GLU A 114 0.55 8.01 -2.10
CA GLU A 114 0.01 8.61 -3.33
C GLU A 114 -1.21 7.84 -3.84
N MET A 115 -1.17 6.52 -3.82
CA MET A 115 -2.34 5.71 -4.17
C MET A 115 -3.47 5.88 -3.15
N ALA A 116 -3.16 6.00 -1.86
CA ALA A 116 -4.15 6.27 -0.83
C ALA A 116 -4.84 7.63 -1.05
N PHE A 117 -4.12 8.66 -1.46
CA PHE A 117 -4.73 9.96 -1.80
C PHE A 117 -5.69 9.83 -2.97
N GLY A 118 -5.33 9.08 -4.01
CA GLY A 118 -6.22 8.79 -5.15
C GLY A 118 -7.49 8.07 -4.71
N ALA A 119 -7.36 7.07 -3.84
CA ALA A 119 -8.49 6.32 -3.30
C ALA A 119 -9.42 7.23 -2.44
N ILE A 120 -8.86 8.09 -1.59
CA ILE A 120 -9.63 9.04 -0.77
C ILE A 120 -10.39 10.04 -1.67
N MET A 121 -9.76 10.54 -2.73
CA MET A 121 -10.42 11.42 -3.69
C MET A 121 -11.58 10.72 -4.41
N ALA A 122 -11.38 9.47 -4.84
CA ALA A 122 -12.43 8.66 -5.46
C ALA A 122 -13.61 8.39 -4.52
N ALA A 123 -13.32 8.05 -3.26
CA ALA A 123 -14.33 7.88 -2.22
C ALA A 123 -15.17 9.15 -2.03
N LYS A 124 -14.51 10.30 -1.90
CA LYS A 124 -15.18 11.61 -1.76
C LYS A 124 -16.10 11.92 -2.93
N ASP A 125 -15.66 11.67 -4.17
CA ASP A 125 -16.46 11.91 -5.36
C ASP A 125 -17.68 10.99 -5.48
N LEU A 126 -17.65 9.84 -4.81
CA LEU A 126 -18.76 8.91 -4.67
C LEU A 126 -19.64 9.19 -3.44
N GLY A 127 -19.34 10.25 -2.70
CA GLY A 127 -20.08 10.64 -1.50
C GLY A 127 -19.76 9.81 -0.26
N LEU A 128 -18.64 9.06 -0.25
CA LEU A 128 -18.16 8.30 0.89
C LEU A 128 -17.28 9.16 1.79
N GLU A 129 -17.51 9.08 3.09
CA GLU A 129 -16.68 9.72 4.11
C GLU A 129 -15.57 8.75 4.59
N VAL A 130 -14.30 9.22 4.54
CA VAL A 130 -13.16 8.50 5.10
C VAL A 130 -12.83 9.14 6.45
N PRO A 131 -12.73 8.38 7.54
CA PRO A 131 -12.78 6.91 7.66
C PRO A 131 -14.17 6.31 7.95
N LYS A 132 -15.23 7.09 8.00
CA LYS A 132 -16.54 6.67 8.48
C LYS A 132 -17.19 5.55 7.64
N ASP A 133 -17.17 5.70 6.31
CA ASP A 133 -17.79 4.75 5.39
C ASP A 133 -16.73 3.81 4.77
N LEU A 134 -15.48 4.27 4.68
CA LEU A 134 -14.34 3.54 4.14
C LEU A 134 -13.08 3.90 4.92
N SER A 135 -12.39 2.92 5.48
CA SER A 135 -11.05 3.12 6.04
C SER A 135 -9.97 2.96 4.99
N VAL A 136 -8.95 3.81 5.03
CA VAL A 136 -7.81 3.77 4.10
C VAL A 136 -6.51 3.80 4.91
N VAL A 137 -5.55 2.96 4.53
CA VAL A 137 -4.18 2.96 5.06
C VAL A 137 -3.18 2.94 3.92
N GLY A 138 -2.08 3.67 4.06
CA GLY A 138 -1.01 3.78 3.08
C GLY A 138 0.34 3.31 3.61
N ILE A 139 1.36 3.50 2.79
CA ILE A 139 2.78 3.35 3.12
C ILE A 139 3.49 4.56 2.54
N ASP A 140 4.42 5.15 3.24
CA ASP A 140 5.49 6.10 2.92
C ASP A 140 5.69 7.16 4.01
N ASP A 141 4.65 7.45 4.81
CA ASP A 141 4.64 8.59 5.74
C ASP A 141 4.90 9.90 4.98
N HIS A 142 4.15 10.07 3.88
CA HIS A 142 4.24 11.24 3.02
C HIS A 142 3.81 12.49 3.80
N ASN A 143 4.48 13.62 3.56
CA ASN A 143 4.22 14.88 4.26
C ASN A 143 2.79 15.44 4.08
N LEU A 144 2.02 14.94 3.11
CA LEU A 144 0.61 15.27 2.93
C LEU A 144 -0.34 14.35 3.72
N SER A 145 0.16 13.25 4.30
CA SER A 145 -0.70 12.25 4.94
C SER A 145 -1.47 12.82 6.12
N GLU A 146 -0.87 13.74 6.88
CA GLU A 146 -1.54 14.45 7.96
C GLU A 146 -2.73 15.30 7.46
N PHE A 147 -2.59 15.97 6.31
CA PHE A 147 -3.65 16.80 5.72
C PHE A 147 -4.84 15.97 5.21
N TYR A 148 -4.58 14.73 4.81
CA TYR A 148 -5.62 13.78 4.39
C TYR A 148 -6.19 12.97 5.56
N GLY A 149 -5.63 13.09 6.78
CA GLY A 149 -5.98 12.23 7.90
C GLY A 149 -5.67 10.76 7.64
N LEU A 150 -4.63 10.49 6.83
CA LEU A 150 -4.24 9.16 6.39
C LEU A 150 -3.37 8.48 7.44
N SER A 151 -3.78 7.27 7.86
CA SER A 151 -2.89 6.34 8.58
C SER A 151 -1.90 5.72 7.59
N THR A 152 -0.61 5.73 7.92
CA THR A 152 0.44 5.29 7.01
C THR A 152 1.59 4.62 7.74
N ILE A 153 2.29 3.72 7.06
CA ILE A 153 3.50 3.07 7.55
C ILE A 153 4.73 3.88 7.11
N SER A 154 5.54 4.32 8.07
CA SER A 154 6.73 5.10 7.75
C SER A 154 7.87 4.24 7.22
N GLN A 155 8.43 4.61 6.07
CA GLN A 155 9.63 4.01 5.51
C GLN A 155 10.93 4.50 6.14
N LYS A 156 10.88 5.56 6.94
CA LYS A 156 12.04 6.18 7.62
C LYS A 156 13.24 6.47 6.69
N PRO A 157 13.04 7.18 5.58
CA PRO A 157 14.07 7.38 4.56
C PRO A 157 15.32 8.09 5.10
N ALA A 158 15.17 8.98 6.08
CA ALA A 158 16.29 9.65 6.74
C ALA A 158 17.18 8.69 7.53
N GLU A 159 16.59 7.65 8.16
CA GLU A 159 17.37 6.61 8.87
C GLU A 159 18.11 5.72 7.87
N GLN A 160 17.45 5.33 6.77
CA GLN A 160 18.08 4.58 5.68
C GLN A 160 19.25 5.35 5.07
N GLY A 161 19.08 6.65 4.82
CA GLY A 161 20.15 7.53 4.32
C GLY A 161 21.35 7.62 5.28
N ARG A 162 21.11 7.74 6.59
CA ARG A 162 22.20 7.74 7.60
C ARG A 162 22.93 6.40 7.66
N ALA A 163 22.24 5.29 7.48
CA ALA A 163 22.83 3.96 7.48
C ALA A 163 23.64 3.64 6.21
N ALA A 164 23.44 4.41 5.14
CA ALA A 164 24.14 4.25 3.87
C ALA A 164 25.52 4.94 3.82
N VAL A 165 25.84 5.80 4.78
CA VAL A 165 27.11 6.56 4.92
C VAL A 165 28.01 5.88 5.94
#